data_604149d16db187ccbbdb4814d2833cce
#
_entry.id   604149d16db187ccbbdb4814d2833cce
#
_cell.length_a   1.000
_cell.length_b   1.000
_cell.length_c   1.000
_cell.angle_alpha   90.00
_cell.angle_beta   90.00
_cell.angle_gamma   90.00
#
_symmetry.space_group_name_H-M   'P 1'
#
loop_
_entity.id
_entity.type
_entity.pdbx_description
1 polymer ?
#
loop_
_entity_poly.entity_id
_entity_poly.type
_entity_poly.pdbx_seq_one_letter_code
_entity_poly.pdbx_strand_id
1 'polypeptide(L)'
;MHATALQPASNGADWGESAEWIWKGYRCHWRVLGDPKAPAMVLLHGFGASSSHWRHNAAPLTKAGYRVYGLDLIGFGRSEQPGLHPHIHLDNRLWARQLAAFLEQVVQQPAVLVGNSLGGLTALTTAAFHPEWVKAAVAAPLPDPALMQPLPKRQSRRLRQLKAASVQLLCRLLPLELLVPLISRTALLRIGLQGAYSRSIRSDRELHQLIASPARRRTAARSLRAMSVGMALRPREATAPALLERLAEQDQPIPLLLLWGRQDRFVPLMIGEKLQQQHSWLKLCVLDGSGHCPHDESPEHFHQELLRWLDLNLGRTSALGTQHRA
;
A
#
# COMPACT_ATOMS: atom_id res chain seq x y z
N MET A 1 21.94 3.61 14.37
CA MET A 1 20.49 3.65 14.06
C MET A 1 19.84 4.69 14.93
N HIS A 2 19.19 5.70 14.35
CA HIS A 2 18.47 6.70 15.14
C HIS A 2 16.99 6.63 14.76
N ALA A 3 16.23 5.79 15.47
CA ALA A 3 14.77 5.98 15.54
C ALA A 3 14.52 7.02 16.64
N THR A 4 13.66 8.00 16.36
CA THR A 4 13.22 8.94 17.39
C THR A 4 12.33 8.24 18.41
N ALA A 5 12.23 8.81 19.63
CA ALA A 5 11.29 8.31 20.61
C ALA A 5 9.85 8.34 20.07
N LEU A 6 9.02 7.38 20.51
CA LEU A 6 7.60 7.33 20.18
C LEU A 6 6.88 8.56 20.73
N GLN A 7 6.02 9.15 19.92
CA GLN A 7 5.20 10.31 20.27
C GLN A 7 3.71 9.94 20.16
N PRO A 8 2.87 10.32 21.12
CA PRO A 8 1.44 10.07 21.09
C PRO A 8 0.76 10.74 19.89
N ALA A 9 -0.40 10.24 19.50
CA ALA A 9 -1.21 10.81 18.44
C ALA A 9 -1.56 12.28 18.72
N SER A 10 -1.37 13.15 17.74
CA SER A 10 -1.55 14.60 17.89
C SER A 10 -2.88 15.13 17.35
N ASN A 11 -3.61 14.35 16.52
CA ASN A 11 -4.86 14.73 15.87
C ASN A 11 -5.84 13.55 15.74
N GLY A 12 -7.15 13.82 15.56
CA GLY A 12 -8.22 12.82 15.54
C GLY A 12 -8.06 11.68 14.51
N ALA A 13 -7.47 11.95 13.35
CA ALA A 13 -7.18 10.93 12.33
C ALA A 13 -5.87 10.15 12.60
N ASP A 14 -5.08 10.61 13.55
CA ASP A 14 -3.83 9.97 13.94
C ASP A 14 -4.14 8.88 14.97
N TRP A 15 -3.71 7.67 14.71
CA TRP A 15 -3.86 6.52 15.60
C TRP A 15 -2.52 6.10 16.18
N GLY A 16 -2.55 5.57 17.40
CA GLY A 16 -1.38 5.02 18.08
C GLY A 16 -0.27 6.06 18.33
N GLU A 17 0.92 5.57 18.52
CA GLU A 17 2.12 6.37 18.66
C GLU A 17 2.84 6.47 17.32
N SER A 18 3.66 7.51 17.13
CA SER A 18 4.43 7.68 15.89
C SER A 18 5.89 7.99 16.18
N ALA A 19 6.75 7.63 15.24
CA ALA A 19 8.16 7.96 15.28
C ALA A 19 8.73 8.14 13.88
N GLU A 20 9.97 8.59 13.82
CA GLU A 20 10.73 8.69 12.60
C GLU A 20 11.92 7.72 12.64
N TRP A 21 12.33 7.24 11.49
CA TRP A 21 13.46 6.35 11.29
C TRP A 21 14.22 6.79 10.03
N ILE A 22 15.54 6.79 10.09
CA ILE A 22 16.40 7.17 8.96
C ILE A 22 16.82 5.91 8.20
N TRP A 23 16.40 5.82 6.95
CA TRP A 23 16.80 4.75 6.05
C TRP A 23 17.47 5.30 4.79
N LYS A 24 18.71 4.93 4.54
CA LYS A 24 19.51 5.42 3.40
C LYS A 24 19.53 6.94 3.26
N GLY A 25 19.53 7.65 4.38
CA GLY A 25 19.48 9.12 4.42
C GLY A 25 18.09 9.71 4.29
N TYR A 26 17.04 8.92 4.04
CA TYR A 26 15.66 9.38 3.99
C TYR A 26 14.99 9.27 5.35
N ARG A 27 14.29 10.33 5.74
CA ARG A 27 13.42 10.31 6.90
C ARG A 27 12.14 9.57 6.58
N CYS A 28 11.88 8.48 7.30
CA CYS A 28 10.71 7.63 7.15
C CYS A 28 9.85 7.73 8.41
N HIS A 29 8.59 8.12 8.25
CA HIS A 29 7.61 8.20 9.32
C HIS A 29 6.83 6.90 9.42
N TRP A 30 6.53 6.47 10.66
CA TRP A 30 5.73 5.29 10.93
C TRP A 30 4.90 5.45 12.21
N ARG A 31 3.91 4.58 12.38
CA ARG A 31 3.01 4.53 13.55
C ARG A 31 2.96 3.14 14.11
N VAL A 32 2.57 3.01 15.39
CA VAL A 32 2.37 1.73 16.05
C VAL A 32 1.27 1.81 17.10
N LEU A 33 0.54 0.70 17.23
CA LEU A 33 -0.47 0.50 18.27
C LEU A 33 -0.47 -0.98 18.69
N GLY A 34 -0.63 -1.24 20.00
CA GLY A 34 -0.78 -2.59 20.54
C GLY A 34 0.41 -3.10 21.33
N ASP A 35 0.24 -4.29 21.91
CA ASP A 35 1.23 -4.93 22.77
C ASP A 35 2.55 -5.20 22.00
N PRO A 36 3.71 -4.78 22.54
CA PRO A 36 5.03 -5.08 21.97
C PRO A 36 5.30 -6.56 21.71
N LYS A 37 4.68 -7.46 22.45
CA LYS A 37 4.84 -8.91 22.33
C LYS A 37 3.89 -9.54 21.32
N ALA A 38 2.88 -8.82 20.86
CA ALA A 38 1.92 -9.33 19.90
C ALA A 38 2.54 -9.51 18.49
N PRO A 39 2.03 -10.46 17.69
CA PRO A 39 2.47 -10.65 16.32
C PRO A 39 2.25 -9.38 15.48
N ALA A 40 3.23 -9.06 14.65
CA ALA A 40 3.23 -7.83 13.87
C ALA A 40 2.30 -7.91 12.65
N MET A 41 1.60 -6.80 12.40
CA MET A 41 0.88 -6.51 11.16
C MET A 41 1.29 -5.12 10.68
N VAL A 42 1.69 -5.00 9.40
CA VAL A 42 2.07 -3.71 8.80
C VAL A 42 1.05 -3.28 7.76
N LEU A 43 0.47 -2.10 7.98
CA LEU A 43 -0.52 -1.46 7.12
C LEU A 43 0.17 -0.50 6.15
N LEU A 44 -0.04 -0.70 4.85
CA LEU A 44 0.59 0.03 3.76
C LEU A 44 -0.46 0.81 2.97
N HIS A 45 -0.33 2.11 2.95
CA HIS A 45 -1.30 3.00 2.31
C HIS A 45 -1.21 3.01 0.78
N GLY A 46 -2.26 3.49 0.12
CA GLY A 46 -2.34 3.70 -1.32
C GLY A 46 -1.64 4.99 -1.79
N PHE A 47 -1.69 5.20 -3.10
CA PHE A 47 -1.19 6.41 -3.74
C PHE A 47 -1.82 7.67 -3.15
N GLY A 48 -1.00 8.68 -2.87
CA GLY A 48 -1.44 9.99 -2.35
C GLY A 48 -1.91 9.99 -0.89
N ALA A 49 -1.94 8.83 -0.23
CA ALA A 49 -2.35 8.69 1.17
C ALA A 49 -1.15 8.65 2.14
N SER A 50 -1.40 8.21 3.36
CA SER A 50 -0.43 8.01 4.43
C SER A 50 -0.91 6.92 5.39
N SER A 51 -0.11 6.55 6.37
CA SER A 51 -0.49 5.62 7.44
C SER A 51 -1.77 6.04 8.18
N SER A 52 -2.08 7.32 8.24
CA SER A 52 -3.33 7.84 8.83
C SER A 52 -4.60 7.40 8.09
N HIS A 53 -4.50 6.94 6.83
CA HIS A 53 -5.66 6.43 6.08
C HIS A 53 -6.21 5.11 6.66
N TRP A 54 -5.45 4.44 7.53
CA TRP A 54 -5.86 3.25 8.27
C TRP A 54 -6.58 3.56 9.60
N ARG A 55 -7.16 4.76 9.72
CA ARG A 55 -7.82 5.32 10.91
C ARG A 55 -8.90 4.42 11.53
N HIS A 56 -9.63 3.67 10.70
CA HIS A 56 -10.69 2.76 11.14
C HIS A 56 -10.22 1.32 11.37
N ASN A 57 -8.92 1.02 11.12
CA ASN A 57 -8.40 -0.35 11.09
C ASN A 57 -7.46 -0.65 12.27
N ALA A 58 -6.62 0.28 12.67
CA ALA A 58 -5.56 0.02 13.64
C ALA A 58 -6.10 -0.49 15.00
N ALA A 59 -7.09 0.19 15.58
CA ALA A 59 -7.63 -0.19 16.87
C ALA A 59 -8.38 -1.54 16.85
N PRO A 60 -9.28 -1.86 15.89
CA PRO A 60 -9.89 -3.18 15.78
C PRO A 60 -8.88 -4.31 15.57
N LEU A 61 -7.86 -4.11 14.75
CA LEU A 61 -6.83 -5.13 14.51
C LEU A 61 -5.94 -5.35 15.75
N THR A 62 -5.70 -4.29 16.54
CA THR A 62 -5.04 -4.40 17.83
C THR A 62 -5.89 -5.18 18.84
N LYS A 63 -7.20 -4.95 18.88
CA LYS A 63 -8.13 -5.74 19.71
C LYS A 63 -8.17 -7.21 19.31
N ALA A 64 -7.93 -7.50 18.02
CA ALA A 64 -7.78 -8.86 17.51
C ALA A 64 -6.41 -9.52 17.84
N GLY A 65 -5.59 -8.86 18.66
CA GLY A 65 -4.33 -9.42 19.17
C GLY A 65 -3.12 -9.21 18.26
N TYR A 66 -3.12 -8.19 17.39
CA TYR A 66 -1.95 -7.80 16.60
C TYR A 66 -1.26 -6.56 17.18
N ARG A 67 0.05 -6.49 17.03
CA ARG A 67 0.76 -5.21 17.08
C ARG A 67 0.74 -4.60 15.69
N VAL A 68 0.01 -3.49 15.56
CA VAL A 68 -0.28 -2.88 14.26
C VAL A 68 0.69 -1.74 14.00
N TYR A 69 1.38 -1.81 12.88
CA TYR A 69 2.27 -0.76 12.39
C TYR A 69 1.67 -0.11 11.15
N GLY A 70 1.95 1.16 10.93
CA GLY A 70 1.65 1.89 9.68
C GLY A 70 2.91 2.57 9.20
N LEU A 71 3.35 2.28 7.97
CA LEU A 71 4.54 2.88 7.37
C LEU A 71 4.12 3.91 6.32
N ASP A 72 4.62 5.14 6.42
CA ASP A 72 4.54 6.09 5.33
C ASP A 72 5.63 5.76 4.29
N LEU A 73 5.21 5.36 3.10
CA LEU A 73 6.14 5.05 2.01
C LEU A 73 6.89 6.31 1.58
N ILE A 74 8.18 6.18 1.24
CA ILE A 74 8.98 7.29 0.69
C ILE A 74 8.25 7.90 -0.51
N GLY A 75 8.12 9.22 -0.50
CA GLY A 75 7.33 9.97 -1.48
C GLY A 75 5.94 10.41 -0.98
N PHE A 76 5.48 9.86 0.15
CA PHE A 76 4.13 10.07 0.68
C PHE A 76 4.11 10.45 2.17
N GLY A 77 2.93 10.78 2.64
CA GLY A 77 2.66 11.04 4.05
C GLY A 77 3.61 12.06 4.67
N ARG A 78 4.11 11.72 5.84
CA ARG A 78 5.13 12.50 6.56
C ARG A 78 6.56 12.04 6.23
N SER A 79 6.72 10.94 5.51
CA SER A 79 8.03 10.50 5.01
C SER A 79 8.61 11.50 4.02
N GLU A 80 9.91 11.39 3.77
CA GLU A 80 10.58 12.27 2.82
C GLU A 80 10.02 12.11 1.40
N GLN A 81 9.95 13.23 0.68
CA GLN A 81 9.45 13.30 -0.69
C GLN A 81 10.59 13.70 -1.63
N PRO A 82 11.45 12.75 -2.03
CA PRO A 82 12.59 13.03 -2.90
C PRO A 82 12.13 13.32 -4.34
N GLY A 83 12.97 14.03 -5.08
CA GLY A 83 12.82 14.21 -6.53
C GLY A 83 13.47 13.10 -7.34
N LEU A 84 13.60 13.33 -8.64
CA LEU A 84 14.34 12.44 -9.53
C LEU A 84 15.78 12.30 -9.06
N HIS A 85 16.27 11.06 -9.06
CA HIS A 85 17.64 10.74 -8.70
C HIS A 85 18.23 9.75 -9.73
N PRO A 86 19.52 9.89 -10.13
CA PRO A 86 20.12 9.05 -11.17
C PRO A 86 20.11 7.54 -10.83
N HIS A 87 20.28 7.21 -9.55
CA HIS A 87 20.46 5.82 -9.08
C HIS A 87 19.31 5.30 -8.20
N ILE A 88 18.33 6.13 -7.87
CA ILE A 88 17.20 5.75 -7.00
C ILE A 88 15.91 6.05 -7.73
N HIS A 89 15.20 4.98 -8.07
CA HIS A 89 13.90 5.06 -8.72
C HIS A 89 12.79 4.82 -7.70
N LEU A 90 11.83 5.74 -7.63
CA LEU A 90 10.63 5.58 -6.81
C LEU A 90 9.66 4.62 -7.49
N ASP A 91 9.90 3.34 -7.30
CA ASP A 91 9.05 2.25 -7.78
C ASP A 91 8.77 1.24 -6.64
N ASN A 92 7.94 0.24 -6.92
CA ASN A 92 7.57 -0.77 -5.91
C ASN A 92 8.76 -1.54 -5.31
N ARG A 93 9.90 -1.63 -6.01
CA ARG A 93 11.11 -2.26 -5.46
C ARG A 93 11.77 -1.37 -4.39
N LEU A 94 11.74 -0.05 -4.55
CA LEU A 94 12.25 0.84 -3.51
C LEU A 94 11.41 0.72 -2.25
N TRP A 95 10.08 0.73 -2.38
CA TRP A 95 9.18 0.60 -1.24
C TRP A 95 9.26 -0.79 -0.59
N ALA A 96 9.42 -1.86 -1.38
CA ALA A 96 9.66 -3.19 -0.83
C ALA A 96 10.96 -3.26 -0.02
N ARG A 97 12.05 -2.64 -0.49
CA ARG A 97 13.30 -2.55 0.27
C ARG A 97 13.19 -1.66 1.51
N GLN A 98 12.42 -0.56 1.44
CA GLN A 98 12.10 0.26 2.61
C GLN A 98 11.34 -0.57 3.64
N LEU A 99 10.33 -1.32 3.21
CA LEU A 99 9.53 -2.16 4.09
C LEU A 99 10.34 -3.30 4.69
N ALA A 100 11.14 -4.01 3.91
CA ALA A 100 12.02 -5.08 4.42
C ALA A 100 12.98 -4.55 5.49
N ALA A 101 13.63 -3.41 5.23
CA ALA A 101 14.50 -2.78 6.22
C ALA A 101 13.74 -2.27 7.47
N PHE A 102 12.48 -1.83 7.31
CA PHE A 102 11.61 -1.46 8.42
C PHE A 102 11.26 -2.69 9.28
N LEU A 103 10.96 -3.83 8.64
CA LEU A 103 10.70 -5.09 9.32
C LEU A 103 11.93 -5.57 10.10
N GLU A 104 13.11 -5.51 9.48
CA GLU A 104 14.37 -5.91 10.10
C GLU A 104 14.77 -4.99 11.26
N GLN A 105 14.70 -3.66 11.08
CA GLN A 105 15.35 -2.70 11.98
C GLN A 105 14.41 -2.14 13.03
N VAL A 106 13.09 -2.06 12.76
CA VAL A 106 12.10 -1.46 13.66
C VAL A 106 11.13 -2.49 14.21
N VAL A 107 10.54 -3.32 13.35
CA VAL A 107 9.56 -4.34 13.78
C VAL A 107 10.25 -5.54 14.42
N GLN A 108 11.40 -5.94 13.89
CA GLN A 108 12.28 -7.02 14.36
C GLN A 108 11.62 -8.41 14.39
N GLN A 109 10.59 -8.61 13.58
CA GLN A 109 9.94 -9.90 13.38
C GLN A 109 9.25 -9.95 12.02
N PRO A 110 9.05 -11.16 11.42
CA PRO A 110 8.20 -11.32 10.24
C PRO A 110 6.76 -10.92 10.54
N ALA A 111 6.10 -10.25 9.58
CA ALA A 111 4.79 -9.65 9.76
C ALA A 111 3.77 -10.08 8.70
N VAL A 112 2.49 -9.91 9.02
CA VAL A 112 1.41 -9.86 8.04
C VAL A 112 1.45 -8.48 7.38
N LEU A 113 1.49 -8.44 6.05
CA LEU A 113 1.48 -7.20 5.27
C LEU A 113 0.10 -6.97 4.68
N VAL A 114 -0.51 -5.83 5.00
CA VAL A 114 -1.84 -5.45 4.50
C VAL A 114 -1.72 -4.13 3.76
N GLY A 115 -1.96 -4.14 2.44
CA GLY A 115 -1.77 -2.97 1.61
C GLY A 115 -2.99 -2.57 0.81
N ASN A 116 -3.32 -1.27 0.80
CA ASN A 116 -4.29 -0.71 -0.12
C ASN A 116 -3.59 -0.26 -1.40
N SER A 117 -4.10 -0.68 -2.56
CA SER A 117 -3.66 -0.19 -3.87
C SER A 117 -2.12 -0.28 -4.02
N LEU A 118 -1.42 0.83 -4.15
CA LEU A 118 0.06 0.87 -4.20
C LEU A 118 0.70 0.12 -3.03
N GLY A 119 0.11 0.19 -1.84
CA GLY A 119 0.52 -0.58 -0.67
C GLY A 119 0.37 -2.08 -0.88
N GLY A 120 -0.69 -2.52 -1.58
CA GLY A 120 -0.88 -3.93 -1.96
C GLY A 120 0.20 -4.42 -2.94
N LEU A 121 0.55 -3.61 -3.94
CA LEU A 121 1.67 -3.90 -4.83
C LEU A 121 3.02 -3.93 -4.08
N THR A 122 3.20 -3.06 -3.09
CA THR A 122 4.38 -3.05 -2.23
C THR A 122 4.45 -4.32 -1.37
N ALA A 123 3.34 -4.75 -0.76
CA ALA A 123 3.25 -5.99 0.01
C ALA A 123 3.61 -7.21 -0.86
N LEU A 124 3.01 -7.31 -2.06
CA LEU A 124 3.31 -8.37 -3.02
C LEU A 124 4.79 -8.38 -3.42
N THR A 125 5.36 -7.19 -3.69
CA THR A 125 6.77 -7.07 -4.07
C THR A 125 7.69 -7.49 -2.93
N THR A 126 7.34 -7.13 -1.69
CA THR A 126 8.11 -7.54 -0.50
C THR A 126 8.04 -9.06 -0.31
N ALA A 127 6.86 -9.66 -0.43
CA ALA A 127 6.69 -11.11 -0.36
C ALA A 127 7.52 -11.85 -1.42
N ALA A 128 7.64 -11.30 -2.63
CA ALA A 128 8.39 -11.92 -3.71
C ALA A 128 9.92 -11.80 -3.59
N PHE A 129 10.44 -10.71 -2.99
CA PHE A 129 11.88 -10.45 -2.92
C PHE A 129 12.48 -10.58 -1.52
N HIS A 130 11.65 -10.55 -0.46
CA HIS A 130 12.04 -10.61 0.96
C HIS A 130 11.11 -11.54 1.74
N PRO A 131 10.92 -12.81 1.27
CA PRO A 131 9.95 -13.75 1.85
C PRO A 131 10.19 -14.04 3.33
N GLU A 132 11.44 -13.98 3.78
CA GLU A 132 11.84 -14.19 5.16
C GLU A 132 11.18 -13.24 6.17
N TRP A 133 10.71 -12.09 5.71
CA TRP A 133 10.04 -11.07 6.51
C TRP A 133 8.51 -11.10 6.43
N VAL A 134 7.93 -12.01 5.63
CA VAL A 134 6.49 -11.98 5.33
C VAL A 134 5.80 -13.27 5.73
N LYS A 135 4.86 -13.19 6.67
CA LYS A 135 4.01 -14.32 7.08
C LYS A 135 2.83 -14.53 6.13
N ALA A 136 2.24 -13.43 5.67
CA ALA A 136 1.14 -13.41 4.70
C ALA A 136 1.09 -12.02 4.05
N ALA A 137 0.58 -11.93 2.82
CA ALA A 137 0.38 -10.68 2.12
C ALA A 137 -1.09 -10.49 1.75
N VAL A 138 -1.58 -9.24 1.88
CA VAL A 138 -2.95 -8.85 1.54
C VAL A 138 -2.90 -7.61 0.66
N ALA A 139 -3.57 -7.67 -0.50
CA ALA A 139 -3.71 -6.51 -1.39
C ALA A 139 -5.18 -6.12 -1.55
N ALA A 140 -5.50 -4.86 -1.31
CA ALA A 140 -6.86 -4.34 -1.33
C ALA A 140 -6.97 -3.01 -2.13
N PRO A 141 -7.20 -3.06 -3.44
CA PRO A 141 -6.95 -4.11 -4.42
C PRO A 141 -5.47 -4.18 -4.85
N LEU A 142 -5.16 -4.99 -5.88
CA LEU A 142 -3.82 -5.05 -6.49
C LEU A 142 -3.79 -4.26 -7.81
N PRO A 143 -3.24 -3.04 -7.85
CA PRO A 143 -3.17 -2.23 -9.05
C PRO A 143 -1.87 -2.54 -9.82
N ASP A 144 -1.99 -3.04 -11.03
CA ASP A 144 -0.88 -3.02 -11.98
C ASP A 144 -1.41 -3.04 -13.42
N PRO A 145 -1.11 -2.02 -14.25
CA PRO A 145 -1.51 -2.02 -15.66
C PRO A 145 -1.03 -3.26 -16.43
N ALA A 146 0.05 -3.90 -15.99
CA ALA A 146 0.57 -5.12 -16.60
C ALA A 146 -0.39 -6.33 -16.46
N LEU A 147 -1.31 -6.32 -15.50
CA LEU A 147 -2.35 -7.35 -15.35
C LEU A 147 -3.41 -7.30 -16.45
N MET A 148 -3.58 -6.14 -17.09
CA MET A 148 -4.54 -5.94 -18.19
C MET A 148 -3.93 -6.10 -19.56
N GLN A 149 -2.61 -6.14 -19.66
CA GLN A 149 -1.90 -6.23 -20.93
C GLN A 149 -1.24 -7.61 -21.07
N PRO A 150 -1.17 -8.17 -22.30
CA PRO A 150 -0.32 -9.33 -22.53
C PRO A 150 1.11 -8.97 -22.14
N LEU A 151 1.82 -9.92 -21.50
CA LEU A 151 3.21 -9.72 -21.08
C LEU A 151 4.02 -9.15 -22.25
N PRO A 152 4.67 -7.99 -22.08
CA PRO A 152 5.36 -7.34 -23.18
C PRO A 152 6.47 -8.27 -23.69
N LYS A 153 6.48 -8.52 -25.00
CA LYS A 153 7.58 -9.23 -25.66
C LYS A 153 8.91 -8.55 -25.29
N ARG A 154 9.98 -9.32 -25.18
CA ARG A 154 11.32 -8.85 -24.82
C ARG A 154 11.73 -7.68 -25.73
N GLN A 155 11.67 -6.46 -25.19
CA GLN A 155 11.99 -5.25 -25.95
C GLN A 155 13.51 -5.10 -26.14
N SER A 156 13.93 -4.63 -27.29
CA SER A 156 15.34 -4.32 -27.55
C SER A 156 15.84 -3.19 -26.61
N ARG A 157 17.16 -3.15 -26.34
CA ARG A 157 17.78 -2.11 -25.50
C ARG A 157 17.48 -0.69 -26.03
N ARG A 158 17.51 -0.49 -27.33
CA ARG A 158 17.20 0.80 -27.99
C ARG A 158 15.75 1.24 -27.74
N LEU A 159 14.80 0.32 -27.88
CA LEU A 159 13.38 0.64 -27.64
C LEU A 159 13.11 0.98 -26.17
N ARG A 160 13.77 0.30 -25.23
CA ARG A 160 13.69 0.65 -23.80
C ARG A 160 14.27 2.04 -23.52
N GLN A 161 15.41 2.39 -24.12
CA GLN A 161 16.01 3.72 -23.99
C GLN A 161 15.14 4.82 -24.56
N LEU A 162 14.56 4.61 -25.73
CA LEU A 162 13.60 5.55 -26.34
C LEU A 162 12.36 5.74 -25.49
N LYS A 163 11.78 4.64 -24.99
CA LYS A 163 10.65 4.69 -24.06
C LYS A 163 11.02 5.46 -22.77
N ALA A 164 12.20 5.20 -22.20
CA ALA A 164 12.69 5.92 -21.04
C ALA A 164 12.80 7.42 -21.29
N ALA A 165 13.42 7.80 -22.41
CA ALA A 165 13.59 9.20 -22.79
C ALA A 165 12.23 9.88 -23.03
N SER A 166 11.29 9.23 -23.73
CA SER A 166 9.95 9.80 -23.95
C SER A 166 9.14 9.97 -22.65
N VAL A 167 9.17 9.00 -21.74
CA VAL A 167 8.52 9.13 -20.42
C VAL A 167 9.13 10.25 -19.59
N GLN A 168 10.45 10.33 -19.55
CA GLN A 168 11.14 11.42 -18.82
C GLN A 168 10.81 12.78 -19.41
N LEU A 169 10.80 12.91 -20.74
CA LEU A 169 10.44 14.14 -21.42
C LEU A 169 8.99 14.52 -21.09
N LEU A 170 8.03 13.61 -21.25
CA LEU A 170 6.63 13.85 -20.93
C LEU A 170 6.45 14.28 -19.47
N CYS A 171 7.07 13.59 -18.52
CA CYS A 171 7.00 13.95 -17.10
C CYS A 171 7.66 15.30 -16.79
N ARG A 172 8.66 15.73 -17.56
CA ARG A 172 9.28 17.07 -17.44
C ARG A 172 8.39 18.17 -17.99
N LEU A 173 7.67 17.90 -19.07
CA LEU A 173 6.77 18.87 -19.70
C LEU A 173 5.47 19.10 -18.90
N LEU A 174 5.06 18.13 -18.06
CA LEU A 174 3.90 18.31 -17.21
C LEU A 174 4.20 19.32 -16.09
N PRO A 175 3.43 20.41 -15.98
CA PRO A 175 3.65 21.47 -14.98
C PRO A 175 3.11 21.03 -13.61
N LEU A 176 3.66 19.94 -13.05
CA LEU A 176 3.19 19.35 -11.79
C LEU A 176 3.32 20.30 -10.61
N GLU A 177 4.28 21.20 -10.64
CA GLU A 177 4.49 22.26 -9.63
C GLU A 177 3.32 23.25 -9.54
N LEU A 178 2.55 23.41 -10.63
CA LEU A 178 1.33 24.21 -10.66
C LEU A 178 0.08 23.34 -10.43
N LEU A 179 0.03 22.16 -11.04
CA LEU A 179 -1.15 21.28 -11.00
C LEU A 179 -1.36 20.65 -9.62
N VAL A 180 -0.31 20.15 -8.95
CA VAL A 180 -0.45 19.47 -7.65
C VAL A 180 -0.95 20.44 -6.56
N PRO A 181 -0.41 21.67 -6.40
CA PRO A 181 -0.97 22.65 -5.48
C PRO A 181 -2.40 23.07 -5.83
N LEU A 182 -2.70 23.26 -7.12
CA LEU A 182 -4.06 23.61 -7.58
C LEU A 182 -5.06 22.51 -7.21
N ILE A 183 -4.79 21.27 -7.57
CA ILE A 183 -5.67 20.13 -7.28
C ILE A 183 -5.84 19.95 -5.77
N SER A 184 -4.73 19.96 -5.00
CA SER A 184 -4.75 19.69 -3.56
C SER A 184 -5.46 20.76 -2.72
N ARG A 185 -5.68 21.97 -3.26
CA ARG A 185 -6.32 23.10 -2.58
C ARG A 185 -7.73 23.39 -3.07
N THR A 186 -8.20 22.71 -4.10
CA THR A 186 -9.49 22.96 -4.73
C THR A 186 -10.46 21.79 -4.58
N ALA A 187 -11.69 21.97 -5.04
CA ALA A 187 -12.70 20.92 -5.11
C ALA A 187 -12.30 19.74 -6.02
N LEU A 188 -11.33 19.93 -6.93
CA LEU A 188 -10.85 18.90 -7.84
C LEU A 188 -10.32 17.67 -7.08
N LEU A 189 -9.62 17.88 -5.95
CA LEU A 189 -9.18 16.76 -5.11
C LEU A 189 -10.36 15.94 -4.61
N ARG A 190 -11.43 16.61 -4.13
CA ARG A 190 -12.64 15.93 -3.61
C ARG A 190 -13.36 15.15 -4.70
N ILE A 191 -13.45 15.73 -5.90
CA ILE A 191 -14.07 15.06 -7.06
C ILE A 191 -13.26 13.80 -7.45
N GLY A 192 -11.93 13.93 -7.56
CA GLY A 192 -11.04 12.81 -7.87
C GLY A 192 -11.11 11.72 -6.80
N LEU A 193 -11.09 12.11 -5.52
CA LEU A 193 -11.17 11.18 -4.40
C LEU A 193 -12.52 10.47 -4.35
N GLN A 194 -13.65 11.17 -4.66
CA GLN A 194 -14.97 10.54 -4.75
C GLN A 194 -15.01 9.38 -5.74
N GLY A 195 -14.21 9.42 -6.80
CA GLY A 195 -14.10 8.31 -7.77
C GLY A 195 -13.57 7.01 -7.17
N ALA A 196 -12.77 7.10 -6.10
CA ALA A 196 -12.24 5.93 -5.38
C ALA A 196 -13.28 5.29 -4.42
N TYR A 197 -14.34 5.99 -4.08
CA TYR A 197 -15.34 5.56 -3.11
C TYR A 197 -16.68 5.25 -3.79
N SER A 198 -17.33 4.19 -3.36
CA SER A 198 -18.70 3.84 -3.78
C SER A 198 -19.75 4.72 -3.09
N ARG A 199 -19.52 5.02 -1.80
CA ARG A 199 -20.35 5.92 -0.99
C ARG A 199 -19.97 7.38 -1.16
N SER A 200 -20.85 8.30 -0.79
CA SER A 200 -20.54 9.73 -0.75
C SER A 200 -19.58 10.06 0.38
N ILE A 201 -18.48 10.73 0.05
CA ILE A 201 -17.47 11.21 1.00
C ILE A 201 -17.54 12.73 1.23
N ARG A 202 -18.61 13.40 0.76
CA ARG A 202 -18.71 14.89 0.80
C ARG A 202 -18.61 15.47 2.20
N SER A 203 -19.13 14.77 3.20
CA SER A 203 -19.10 15.19 4.62
C SER A 203 -17.85 14.75 5.37
N ASP A 204 -17.03 13.87 4.79
CA ASP A 204 -15.82 13.34 5.44
C ASP A 204 -14.66 14.32 5.35
N ARG A 205 -14.71 15.34 6.21
CA ARG A 205 -13.67 16.38 6.28
C ARG A 205 -12.30 15.83 6.69
N GLU A 206 -12.30 14.82 7.54
CA GLU A 206 -11.09 14.17 8.02
C GLU A 206 -10.36 13.48 6.86
N LEU A 207 -11.06 12.65 6.08
CA LEU A 207 -10.52 12.02 4.88
C LEU A 207 -9.94 13.04 3.91
N HIS A 208 -10.68 14.13 3.65
CA HIS A 208 -10.20 15.18 2.77
C HIS A 208 -8.88 15.81 3.26
N GLN A 209 -8.74 16.03 4.57
CA GLN A 209 -7.52 16.58 5.16
C GLN A 209 -6.36 15.58 5.10
N LEU A 210 -6.62 14.29 5.38
CA LEU A 210 -5.62 13.23 5.31
C LEU A 210 -4.95 13.15 3.94
N ILE A 211 -5.75 13.20 2.88
CA ILE A 211 -5.26 13.11 1.49
C ILE A 211 -4.66 14.45 1.01
N ALA A 212 -5.26 15.57 1.40
CA ALA A 212 -4.78 16.88 0.96
C ALA A 212 -3.44 17.27 1.62
N SER A 213 -3.23 16.92 2.89
CA SER A 213 -2.06 17.40 3.67
C SER A 213 -0.72 16.98 3.02
N PRO A 214 -0.45 15.70 2.68
CA PRO A 214 0.78 15.32 2.00
C PRO A 214 0.96 15.96 0.63
N ALA A 215 -0.13 16.15 -0.13
CA ALA A 215 -0.12 16.73 -1.46
C ALA A 215 0.16 18.24 -1.46
N ARG A 216 -0.09 18.95 -0.34
CA ARG A 216 0.18 20.39 -0.17
C ARG A 216 1.64 20.72 0.16
N ARG A 217 2.46 19.70 0.44
CA ARG A 217 3.89 19.92 0.70
C ARG A 217 4.58 20.42 -0.57
N ARG A 218 5.51 21.36 -0.44
CA ARG A 218 6.29 21.92 -1.56
C ARG A 218 7.02 20.86 -2.38
N THR A 219 7.33 19.72 -1.77
CA THR A 219 8.05 18.61 -2.36
C THR A 219 7.16 17.60 -3.10
N ALA A 220 5.82 17.69 -2.95
CA ALA A 220 4.88 16.69 -3.48
C ALA A 220 4.96 16.56 -5.01
N ALA A 221 5.00 17.66 -5.75
CA ALA A 221 5.08 17.66 -7.21
C ALA A 221 6.36 16.96 -7.72
N ARG A 222 7.51 17.27 -7.13
CA ARG A 222 8.79 16.65 -7.54
C ARG A 222 8.81 15.14 -7.24
N SER A 223 8.22 14.73 -6.12
CA SER A 223 8.15 13.32 -5.73
C SER A 223 7.17 12.56 -6.62
N LEU A 224 6.02 13.16 -6.95
CA LEU A 224 5.08 12.61 -7.92
C LEU A 224 5.73 12.38 -9.29
N ARG A 225 6.52 13.35 -9.77
CA ARG A 225 7.30 13.20 -11.01
C ARG A 225 8.28 12.04 -10.92
N ALA A 226 9.04 11.95 -9.83
CA ALA A 226 10.02 10.89 -9.62
C ALA A 226 9.36 9.49 -9.60
N MET A 227 8.20 9.37 -8.95
CA MET A 227 7.41 8.14 -8.90
C MET A 227 6.82 7.80 -10.29
N SER A 228 6.25 8.77 -11.01
CA SER A 228 5.70 8.52 -12.35
C SER A 228 6.75 7.96 -13.29
N VAL A 229 7.96 8.52 -13.25
CA VAL A 229 9.10 8.01 -14.02
C VAL A 229 9.53 6.62 -13.52
N GLY A 230 9.71 6.44 -12.21
CA GLY A 230 10.15 5.18 -11.63
C GLY A 230 9.19 4.04 -11.95
N MET A 231 7.89 4.23 -11.74
CA MET A 231 6.88 3.22 -12.02
C MET A 231 6.75 2.89 -13.52
N ALA A 232 6.84 3.89 -14.39
CA ALA A 232 6.76 3.67 -15.84
C ALA A 232 7.99 2.94 -16.42
N LEU A 233 9.16 3.10 -15.80
CA LEU A 233 10.43 2.53 -16.24
C LEU A 233 10.87 1.32 -15.44
N ARG A 234 10.06 0.88 -14.47
CA ARG A 234 10.40 -0.31 -13.67
C ARG A 234 10.61 -1.53 -14.58
N PRO A 235 11.52 -2.44 -14.22
CA PRO A 235 11.78 -3.62 -15.01
C PRO A 235 10.61 -4.63 -14.93
N ARG A 236 10.57 -5.57 -15.86
CA ARG A 236 9.48 -6.56 -15.99
C ARG A 236 9.31 -7.41 -14.74
N GLU A 237 10.40 -7.82 -14.12
CA GLU A 237 10.42 -8.63 -12.89
C GLU A 237 9.75 -7.93 -11.68
N ALA A 238 9.52 -6.62 -11.77
CA ALA A 238 8.81 -5.84 -10.75
C ALA A 238 7.32 -5.61 -11.07
N THR A 239 6.81 -6.20 -12.15
CA THR A 239 5.38 -6.14 -12.49
C THR A 239 4.61 -7.21 -11.72
N ALA A 240 3.34 -6.95 -11.39
CA ALA A 240 2.53 -7.89 -10.61
C ALA A 240 2.44 -9.29 -11.24
N PRO A 241 2.29 -9.49 -12.56
CA PRO A 241 2.33 -10.83 -13.14
C PRO A 241 3.64 -11.58 -12.84
N ALA A 242 4.79 -10.93 -13.01
CA ALA A 242 6.08 -11.58 -12.75
C ALA A 242 6.31 -11.86 -11.24
N LEU A 243 5.79 -10.99 -10.36
CA LEU A 243 5.85 -11.20 -8.91
C LEU A 243 4.97 -12.40 -8.48
N LEU A 244 3.78 -12.54 -9.09
CA LEU A 244 2.89 -13.68 -8.82
C LEU A 244 3.49 -14.98 -9.34
N GLU A 245 4.08 -14.99 -10.55
CA GLU A 245 4.83 -16.13 -11.08
C GLU A 245 5.95 -16.54 -10.11
N ARG A 246 6.77 -15.58 -9.66
CA ARG A 246 7.86 -15.81 -8.71
C ARG A 246 7.38 -16.40 -7.37
N LEU A 247 6.23 -15.96 -6.85
CA LEU A 247 5.65 -16.50 -5.63
C LEU A 247 5.12 -17.91 -5.83
N ALA A 248 4.50 -18.20 -6.99
CA ALA A 248 3.99 -19.52 -7.32
C ALA A 248 5.09 -20.58 -7.47
N GLU A 249 6.33 -20.17 -7.83
CA GLU A 249 7.51 -21.05 -7.96
C GLU A 249 8.18 -21.39 -6.63
N GLN A 250 7.75 -20.79 -5.52
CA GLN A 250 8.29 -21.13 -4.18
C GLN A 250 7.74 -22.48 -3.70
N ASP A 251 8.56 -23.29 -3.03
CA ASP A 251 8.16 -24.58 -2.45
C ASP A 251 6.98 -24.42 -1.48
N GLN A 252 6.95 -23.32 -0.73
CA GLN A 252 5.86 -22.90 0.14
C GLN A 252 5.49 -21.45 -0.19
N PRO A 253 4.52 -21.23 -1.08
CA PRO A 253 4.09 -19.90 -1.41
C PRO A 253 3.55 -19.15 -0.19
N ILE A 254 4.00 -17.89 -0.02
CA ILE A 254 3.45 -17.02 1.02
C ILE A 254 1.95 -16.84 0.77
N PRO A 255 1.08 -17.08 1.78
CA PRO A 255 -0.35 -16.91 1.62
C PRO A 255 -0.70 -15.49 1.12
N LEU A 256 -1.48 -15.41 0.04
CA LEU A 256 -1.91 -14.15 -0.57
C LEU A 256 -3.43 -14.04 -0.59
N LEU A 257 -3.95 -12.95 0.01
CA LEU A 257 -5.36 -12.56 -0.06
C LEU A 257 -5.50 -11.32 -0.93
N LEU A 258 -6.45 -11.36 -1.86
CA LEU A 258 -6.95 -10.20 -2.57
C LEU A 258 -8.29 -9.80 -1.96
N LEU A 259 -8.37 -8.62 -1.33
CA LEU A 259 -9.63 -8.02 -0.87
C LEU A 259 -10.07 -6.96 -1.88
N TRP A 260 -11.25 -7.12 -2.47
CA TRP A 260 -11.64 -6.28 -3.60
C TRP A 260 -13.03 -5.71 -3.42
N GLY A 261 -13.16 -4.39 -3.50
CA GLY A 261 -14.48 -3.76 -3.54
C GLY A 261 -15.15 -4.02 -4.89
N ARG A 262 -16.41 -4.51 -4.86
CA ARG A 262 -17.18 -4.81 -6.08
C ARG A 262 -17.34 -3.58 -6.98
N GLN A 263 -17.47 -2.40 -6.37
CA GLN A 263 -17.70 -1.13 -7.06
C GLN A 263 -16.41 -0.35 -7.35
N ASP A 264 -15.24 -1.02 -7.32
CA ASP A 264 -13.96 -0.38 -7.65
C ASP A 264 -13.96 0.09 -9.12
N ARG A 265 -13.89 1.43 -9.28
CA ARG A 265 -13.86 2.10 -10.59
C ARG A 265 -12.44 2.33 -11.12
N PHE A 266 -11.42 2.18 -10.28
CA PHE A 266 -10.02 2.40 -10.64
C PHE A 266 -9.33 1.10 -11.06
N VAL A 267 -9.61 0.02 -10.34
CA VAL A 267 -9.06 -1.30 -10.63
C VAL A 267 -10.23 -2.29 -10.69
N PRO A 268 -10.74 -2.59 -11.89
CA PRO A 268 -11.95 -3.42 -12.07
C PRO A 268 -11.81 -4.81 -11.43
N LEU A 269 -12.86 -5.29 -10.75
CA LEU A 269 -12.92 -6.58 -10.07
C LEU A 269 -12.53 -7.76 -10.98
N MET A 270 -12.87 -7.70 -12.27
CA MET A 270 -12.52 -8.74 -13.25
C MET A 270 -11.02 -9.08 -13.27
N ILE A 271 -10.15 -8.15 -12.85
CA ILE A 271 -8.71 -8.41 -12.72
C ILE A 271 -8.47 -9.40 -11.57
N GLY A 272 -9.09 -9.19 -10.43
CA GLY A 272 -9.00 -10.09 -9.27
C GLY A 272 -9.56 -11.48 -9.57
N GLU A 273 -10.70 -11.54 -10.26
CA GLU A 273 -11.34 -12.79 -10.70
C GLU A 273 -10.43 -13.59 -11.65
N LYS A 274 -9.83 -12.90 -12.63
CA LYS A 274 -8.84 -13.51 -13.53
C LYS A 274 -7.61 -14.03 -12.78
N LEU A 275 -7.10 -13.27 -11.83
CA LEU A 275 -5.94 -13.69 -11.01
C LEU A 275 -6.26 -14.95 -10.20
N GLN A 276 -7.43 -15.04 -9.58
CA GLN A 276 -7.84 -16.23 -8.84
C GLN A 276 -7.98 -17.45 -9.75
N GLN A 277 -8.47 -17.28 -11.00
CA GLN A 277 -8.53 -18.36 -11.97
C GLN A 277 -7.14 -18.84 -12.43
N GLN A 278 -6.18 -17.93 -12.53
CA GLN A 278 -4.81 -18.24 -12.97
C GLN A 278 -3.93 -18.81 -11.85
N HIS A 279 -4.19 -18.47 -10.59
CA HIS A 279 -3.38 -18.79 -9.43
C HIS A 279 -4.24 -19.39 -8.31
N SER A 280 -4.38 -20.71 -8.27
CA SER A 280 -5.22 -21.43 -7.28
C SER A 280 -4.75 -21.27 -5.83
N TRP A 281 -3.50 -20.91 -5.61
CA TRP A 281 -2.89 -20.70 -4.29
C TRP A 281 -3.25 -19.36 -3.65
N LEU A 282 -3.69 -18.37 -4.42
CA LEU A 282 -4.19 -17.10 -3.87
C LEU A 282 -5.71 -17.14 -3.64
N LYS A 283 -6.19 -16.32 -2.72
CA LYS A 283 -7.62 -16.18 -2.41
C LYS A 283 -8.10 -14.79 -2.80
N LEU A 284 -9.25 -14.75 -3.51
CA LEU A 284 -10.01 -13.51 -3.71
C LEU A 284 -11.19 -13.48 -2.74
N CYS A 285 -11.40 -12.34 -2.08
CA CYS A 285 -12.60 -12.01 -1.34
C CYS A 285 -13.18 -10.70 -1.87
N VAL A 286 -14.47 -10.70 -2.20
CA VAL A 286 -15.17 -9.54 -2.78
C VAL A 286 -16.03 -8.89 -1.71
N LEU A 287 -15.86 -7.59 -1.53
CA LEU A 287 -16.59 -6.77 -0.55
C LEU A 287 -17.67 -5.95 -1.28
N ASP A 288 -18.91 -6.30 -1.06
CA ASP A 288 -20.05 -5.59 -1.62
C ASP A 288 -20.21 -4.20 -0.98
N GLY A 289 -20.66 -3.23 -1.78
CA GLY A 289 -20.85 -1.85 -1.31
C GLY A 289 -19.55 -1.05 -1.17
N SER A 290 -18.40 -1.61 -1.54
CA SER A 290 -17.10 -0.96 -1.43
C SER A 290 -16.48 -0.66 -2.79
N GLY A 291 -15.77 0.48 -2.89
CA GLY A 291 -14.98 0.88 -4.04
C GLY A 291 -13.51 0.52 -3.88
N HIS A 292 -12.62 1.46 -4.25
CA HIS A 292 -11.16 1.28 -4.27
C HIS A 292 -10.52 1.24 -2.87
N CYS A 293 -11.21 1.74 -1.86
CA CYS A 293 -10.69 1.83 -0.49
C CYS A 293 -11.54 1.02 0.50
N PRO A 294 -11.71 -0.32 0.32
CA PRO A 294 -12.62 -1.12 1.13
C PRO A 294 -12.29 -1.09 2.63
N HIS A 295 -11.04 -0.90 3.00
CA HIS A 295 -10.57 -0.76 4.38
C HIS A 295 -11.11 0.51 5.09
N ASP A 296 -11.44 1.55 4.34
CA ASP A 296 -12.00 2.82 4.86
C ASP A 296 -13.51 2.93 4.61
N GLU A 297 -14.03 2.27 3.56
CA GLU A 297 -15.45 2.29 3.21
C GLU A 297 -16.30 1.33 4.05
N SER A 298 -15.81 0.12 4.29
CA SER A 298 -16.49 -0.97 4.99
C SER A 298 -15.53 -1.66 5.95
N PRO A 299 -14.99 -0.92 6.94
CA PRO A 299 -13.91 -1.42 7.78
C PRO A 299 -14.28 -2.68 8.56
N GLU A 300 -15.52 -2.80 9.06
CA GLU A 300 -15.98 -3.96 9.82
C GLU A 300 -15.95 -5.22 8.95
N HIS A 301 -16.50 -5.15 7.74
CA HIS A 301 -16.51 -6.28 6.80
C HIS A 301 -15.08 -6.60 6.33
N PHE A 302 -14.26 -5.58 6.09
CA PHE A 302 -12.85 -5.75 5.77
C PHE A 302 -12.10 -6.50 6.86
N HIS A 303 -12.28 -6.13 8.14
CA HIS A 303 -11.64 -6.81 9.27
C HIS A 303 -12.12 -8.27 9.40
N GLN A 304 -13.42 -8.49 9.28
CA GLN A 304 -14.01 -9.83 9.40
C GLN A 304 -13.40 -10.79 8.38
N GLU A 305 -13.34 -10.41 7.11
CA GLU A 305 -12.79 -11.26 6.05
C GLU A 305 -11.27 -11.42 6.16
N LEU A 306 -10.55 -10.34 6.52
CA LEU A 306 -9.12 -10.39 6.77
C LEU A 306 -8.77 -11.36 7.90
N LEU A 307 -9.39 -11.20 9.06
CA LEU A 307 -9.09 -11.99 10.26
C LEU A 307 -9.48 -13.46 10.07
N ARG A 308 -10.66 -13.72 9.51
CA ARG A 308 -11.11 -15.07 9.16
C ARG A 308 -10.10 -15.78 8.25
N TRP A 309 -9.62 -15.10 7.22
CA TRP A 309 -8.63 -15.68 6.31
C TRP A 309 -7.28 -15.91 6.99
N LEU A 310 -6.82 -15.00 7.84
CA LEU A 310 -5.58 -15.14 8.60
C LEU A 310 -5.64 -16.32 9.58
N ASP A 311 -6.77 -16.52 10.27
CA ASP A 311 -6.97 -17.67 11.18
C ASP A 311 -6.85 -19.00 10.43
N LEU A 312 -7.43 -19.11 9.24
CA LEU A 312 -7.36 -20.31 8.41
C LEU A 312 -5.96 -20.60 7.86
N ASN A 313 -5.17 -19.57 7.56
CA ASN A 313 -3.88 -19.75 6.87
C ASN A 313 -2.66 -19.70 7.82
N LEU A 314 -2.80 -19.10 9.00
CA LEU A 314 -1.71 -18.97 9.97
C LEU A 314 -1.94 -19.77 11.26
N GLY A 315 -3.02 -20.58 11.33
CA GLY A 315 -3.31 -21.48 12.47
C GLY A 315 -3.60 -20.74 13.79
N ARG A 316 -4.09 -19.50 13.74
CA ARG A 316 -4.49 -18.75 14.94
C ARG A 316 -5.96 -19.02 15.25
N THR A 317 -6.22 -19.73 16.33
CA THR A 317 -7.58 -19.81 16.89
C THR A 317 -7.99 -18.40 17.38
N SER A 318 -8.97 -17.77 16.71
CA SER A 318 -9.49 -16.49 17.11
C SER A 318 -10.16 -16.61 18.49
N ALA A 319 -9.82 -15.71 19.40
CA ALA A 319 -10.51 -15.55 20.68
C ALA A 319 -12.00 -15.09 20.54
N LEU A 320 -12.51 -15.03 19.32
CA LEU A 320 -13.87 -14.59 18.99
C LEU A 320 -14.93 -15.71 19.04
N GLY A 321 -14.51 -16.96 19.33
CA GLY A 321 -15.39 -18.15 19.30
C GLY A 321 -16.20 -18.46 20.56
N THR A 322 -16.16 -17.66 21.63
CA THR A 322 -16.75 -18.05 22.94
C THR A 322 -17.94 -17.21 23.42
N GLN A 323 -18.54 -16.33 22.60
CA GLN A 323 -19.68 -15.53 23.06
C GLN A 323 -21.04 -15.87 22.42
N HIS A 324 -21.21 -16.96 21.68
CA HIS A 324 -22.53 -17.41 21.19
C HIS A 324 -22.80 -18.90 21.49
N ARG A 325 -22.61 -19.33 22.74
CA ARG A 325 -23.25 -20.53 23.31
C ARG A 325 -23.50 -20.29 24.80
N ALA A 326 -24.54 -19.60 25.14
CA ALA A 326 -25.27 -19.71 26.39
C ALA A 326 -26.70 -19.21 26.13
#